data_c92ac537397668b13d0dc234a172c204
#
_entry.id   c92ac537397668b13d0dc234a172c204
#
_cell.length_a   1.000
_cell.length_b   1.000
_cell.length_c   1.000
_cell.angle_alpha   90.00
_cell.angle_beta   90.00
_cell.angle_gamma   90.00
#
_symmetry.space_group_name_H-M   'P 1'
#
loop_
_entity.id
_entity.type
_entity.pdbx_description
1 polymer ?
#
loop_
_entity_poly.entity_id
_entity_poly.type
_entity_poly.pdbx_seq_one_letter_code
_entity_poly.pdbx_strand_id
1 'polypeptide(L)'
;MTLVESAAPRSVDVSSAARSLVGKVDVIYTSTDNNVVSAYEALVKVGQDAKIALVASDTDSVKRGAVAAYGINYRDLGEQTGRMVARILKGEAPGTIKPEVSTKMELFVNPGA
;
A
#
# COMPACT_ATOMS: atom_id res chain seq x y z
N MET A 1 19.24 -1.80 9.60
CA MET A 1 17.77 -1.91 9.77
C MET A 1 17.42 -3.38 9.96
N THR A 2 16.64 -3.72 10.97
CA THR A 2 16.16 -5.09 11.21
C THR A 2 14.71 -5.17 10.75
N LEU A 3 14.37 -6.20 9.95
CA LEU A 3 13.02 -6.46 9.49
C LEU A 3 12.35 -7.48 10.42
N VAL A 4 11.13 -7.15 10.89
CA VAL A 4 10.26 -8.05 11.64
C VAL A 4 8.94 -8.16 10.88
N GLU A 5 8.55 -9.37 10.51
CA GLU A 5 7.36 -9.62 9.71
C GLU A 5 6.20 -10.13 10.57
N SER A 6 4.99 -9.71 10.24
CA SER A 6 3.75 -10.22 10.82
C SER A 6 2.69 -10.37 9.72
N ALA A 7 2.24 -11.59 9.50
CA ALA A 7 1.25 -11.90 8.48
C ALA A 7 -0.18 -11.58 8.97
N ALA A 8 -1.00 -11.01 8.08
CA ALA A 8 -2.42 -10.78 8.29
C ALA A 8 -3.21 -11.37 7.10
N PRO A 9 -3.44 -12.68 7.07
CA PRO A 9 -4.06 -13.36 5.92
C PRO A 9 -5.52 -12.96 5.69
N ARG A 10 -6.18 -12.36 6.69
CA ARG A 10 -7.55 -11.85 6.60
C ARG A 10 -7.62 -10.46 7.23
N SER A 11 -8.58 -9.65 6.81
CA SER A 11 -8.78 -8.31 7.37
C SER A 11 -9.02 -8.31 8.90
N VAL A 12 -9.68 -9.34 9.42
CA VAL A 12 -9.90 -9.49 10.86
C VAL A 12 -8.63 -9.77 11.67
N ASP A 13 -7.57 -10.21 11.02
CA ASP A 13 -6.29 -10.53 11.67
C ASP A 13 -5.35 -9.30 11.76
N VAL A 14 -5.65 -8.21 11.05
CA VAL A 14 -4.79 -7.02 10.94
C VAL A 14 -4.49 -6.40 12.31
N SER A 15 -5.49 -6.24 13.16
CA SER A 15 -5.29 -5.67 14.51
C SER A 15 -4.36 -6.53 15.37
N SER A 16 -4.55 -7.84 15.38
CA SER A 16 -3.71 -8.75 16.18
C SER A 16 -2.28 -8.85 15.60
N ALA A 17 -2.15 -8.87 14.27
CA ALA A 17 -0.85 -8.85 13.61
C ALA A 17 -0.07 -7.57 13.94
N ALA A 18 -0.72 -6.41 13.89
CA ALA A 18 -0.11 -5.14 14.26
C ALA A 18 0.31 -5.11 15.74
N ARG A 19 -0.54 -5.58 16.64
CA ARG A 19 -0.23 -5.66 18.08
C ARG A 19 0.96 -6.55 18.38
N SER A 20 1.17 -7.61 17.61
CA SER A 20 2.32 -8.50 17.78
C SER A 20 3.67 -7.81 17.49
N LEU A 21 3.65 -6.68 16.78
CA LEU A 21 4.83 -5.87 16.45
C LEU A 21 5.13 -4.81 17.52
N VAL A 22 4.19 -4.48 18.39
CA VAL A 22 4.36 -3.47 19.44
C VAL A 22 5.51 -3.85 20.36
N GLY A 23 6.40 -2.89 20.63
CA GLY A 23 7.61 -3.10 21.43
C GLY A 23 8.75 -3.82 20.69
N LYS A 24 8.58 -4.15 19.42
CA LYS A 24 9.59 -4.84 18.60
C LYS A 24 10.08 -4.00 17.42
N VAL A 25 9.31 -2.99 17.01
CA VAL A 25 9.58 -2.17 15.85
C VAL A 25 9.34 -0.69 16.14
N ASP A 26 10.04 0.17 15.41
CA ASP A 26 9.90 1.63 15.50
C ASP A 26 8.93 2.19 14.44
N VAL A 27 8.74 1.44 13.35
CA VAL A 27 7.87 1.80 12.23
C VAL A 27 7.18 0.55 11.72
N ILE A 28 5.91 0.65 11.35
CA ILE A 28 5.19 -0.42 10.62
C ILE A 28 5.01 0.04 9.17
N TYR A 29 5.51 -0.78 8.24
CA TYR A 29 5.28 -0.63 6.82
C TYR A 29 4.18 -1.58 6.35
N THR A 30 3.28 -1.07 5.50
CA THR A 30 2.21 -1.87 4.90
C THR A 30 2.30 -1.86 3.37
N SER A 31 2.26 -3.05 2.79
CA SER A 31 2.13 -3.22 1.35
C SER A 31 0.71 -2.92 0.85
N THR A 32 0.51 -2.89 -0.48
CA THR A 32 -0.80 -2.74 -1.11
C THR A 32 -1.62 -4.04 -1.04
N ASP A 33 -1.76 -4.63 0.14
CA ASP A 33 -2.56 -5.81 0.37
C ASP A 33 -4.02 -5.42 0.69
N ASN A 34 -4.99 -5.99 -0.04
CA ASN A 34 -6.40 -5.64 0.10
C ASN A 34 -6.95 -5.93 1.50
N ASN A 35 -6.48 -7.00 2.18
CA ASN A 35 -6.93 -7.32 3.54
C ASN A 35 -6.45 -6.26 4.54
N VAL A 36 -5.20 -5.82 4.41
CA VAL A 36 -4.62 -4.77 5.26
C VAL A 36 -5.30 -3.43 4.97
N VAL A 37 -5.40 -3.04 3.70
CA VAL A 37 -6.02 -1.77 3.30
C VAL A 37 -7.49 -1.70 3.73
N SER A 38 -8.26 -2.78 3.64
CA SER A 38 -9.67 -2.80 4.07
C SER A 38 -9.86 -2.62 5.57
N ALA A 39 -8.87 -2.94 6.39
CA ALA A 39 -8.90 -2.82 7.85
C ALA A 39 -7.89 -1.79 8.39
N TYR A 40 -7.54 -0.78 7.58
CA TYR A 40 -6.45 0.15 7.90
C TYR A 40 -6.69 0.95 9.17
N GLU A 41 -7.94 1.30 9.50
CA GLU A 41 -8.29 2.02 10.73
C GLU A 41 -7.93 1.23 11.98
N ALA A 42 -8.03 -0.10 11.94
CA ALA A 42 -7.60 -0.95 13.06
C ALA A 42 -6.07 -0.89 13.26
N LEU A 43 -5.32 -0.82 12.17
CA LEU A 43 -3.87 -0.62 12.20
C LEU A 43 -3.51 0.78 12.73
N VAL A 44 -4.18 1.82 12.23
CA VAL A 44 -3.99 3.21 12.69
C VAL A 44 -4.20 3.32 14.20
N LYS A 45 -5.25 2.69 14.72
CA LYS A 45 -5.49 2.68 16.16
C LYS A 45 -4.34 2.04 16.94
N VAL A 46 -3.81 0.93 16.48
CA VAL A 46 -2.64 0.28 17.12
C VAL A 46 -1.42 1.17 17.06
N GLY A 47 -1.15 1.80 15.90
CA GLY A 47 -0.04 2.72 15.73
C GLY A 47 -0.12 3.93 16.67
N GLN A 48 -1.28 4.55 16.77
CA GLN A 48 -1.53 5.69 17.67
C GLN A 48 -1.38 5.30 19.14
N ASP A 49 -2.02 4.20 19.57
CA ASP A 49 -1.97 3.72 20.96
C ASP A 49 -0.53 3.37 21.37
N ALA A 50 0.27 2.81 20.45
CA ALA A 50 1.65 2.39 20.70
C ALA A 50 2.70 3.46 20.33
N LYS A 51 2.29 4.60 19.75
CA LYS A 51 3.16 5.66 19.22
C LYS A 51 4.18 5.14 18.19
N ILE A 52 3.70 4.27 17.30
CA ILE A 52 4.48 3.71 16.18
C ILE A 52 4.01 4.36 14.88
N ALA A 53 4.95 4.92 14.13
CA ALA A 53 4.66 5.51 12.83
C ALA A 53 4.23 4.45 11.80
N LEU A 54 3.22 4.78 10.99
CA LEU A 54 2.76 3.94 9.90
C LEU A 54 3.21 4.51 8.57
N VAL A 55 3.88 3.70 7.77
CA VAL A 55 4.26 4.02 6.39
C VAL A 55 3.59 3.03 5.45
N ALA A 56 2.97 3.53 4.39
CA ALA A 56 2.20 2.72 3.45
C ALA A 56 2.77 2.77 2.03
N SER A 57 2.45 1.77 1.23
CA SER A 57 2.64 1.79 -0.22
C SER A 57 1.39 2.23 -1.00
N ASP A 58 0.27 2.40 -0.29
CA ASP A 58 -0.97 2.94 -0.83
C ASP A 58 -1.15 4.39 -0.38
N THR A 59 -1.22 5.31 -1.34
CA THR A 59 -1.26 6.77 -1.06
C THR A 59 -2.54 7.22 -0.37
N ASP A 60 -3.67 6.51 -0.57
CA ASP A 60 -4.92 6.84 0.11
C ASP A 60 -4.87 6.54 1.62
N SER A 61 -4.00 5.64 2.05
CA SER A 61 -3.78 5.32 3.47
C SER A 61 -3.26 6.52 4.29
N VAL A 62 -2.66 7.51 3.63
CA VAL A 62 -2.20 8.75 4.29
C VAL A 62 -3.36 9.55 4.85
N LYS A 63 -4.47 9.66 4.11
CA LYS A 63 -5.69 10.33 4.59
C LYS A 63 -6.36 9.58 5.75
N ARG A 64 -6.06 8.30 5.89
CA ARG A 64 -6.62 7.41 6.92
C ARG A 64 -5.75 7.29 8.16
N GLY A 65 -4.55 7.91 8.16
CA GLY A 65 -3.70 8.00 9.34
C GLY A 65 -2.28 7.48 9.18
N ALA A 66 -1.83 7.08 7.99
CA ALA A 66 -0.41 6.86 7.76
C ALA A 66 0.35 8.20 7.79
N VAL A 67 1.56 8.17 8.34
CA VAL A 67 2.46 9.33 8.34
C VAL A 67 2.93 9.67 6.94
N ALA A 68 3.23 8.65 6.16
CA ALA A 68 3.66 8.79 4.78
C ALA A 68 3.29 7.57 3.94
N ALA A 69 3.18 7.77 2.64
CA ALA A 69 3.12 6.71 1.65
C ALA A 69 3.94 7.08 0.42
N TYR A 70 4.64 6.11 -0.13
CA TYR A 70 5.27 6.19 -1.42
C TYR A 70 4.70 5.09 -2.31
N GLY A 71 3.85 5.48 -3.24
CA GLY A 71 3.02 4.52 -3.96
C GLY A 71 2.72 4.91 -5.39
N ILE A 72 2.04 4.02 -6.07
CA ILE A 72 1.66 4.14 -7.48
C ILE A 72 0.54 5.18 -7.62
N ASN A 73 0.63 6.04 -8.65
CA ASN A 73 -0.52 6.81 -9.10
C ASN A 73 -1.45 5.89 -9.91
N TYR A 74 -2.57 5.51 -9.32
CA TYR A 74 -3.53 4.58 -9.94
C TYR A 74 -4.20 5.14 -11.20
N ARG A 75 -4.36 6.45 -11.31
CA ARG A 75 -4.88 7.09 -12.54
C ARG A 75 -3.92 6.90 -13.69
N ASP A 76 -2.64 7.20 -13.49
CA ASP A 76 -1.60 7.02 -14.51
C ASP A 76 -1.45 5.55 -14.91
N LEU A 77 -1.54 4.63 -13.93
CA LEU A 77 -1.54 3.20 -14.20
C LEU A 77 -2.76 2.79 -15.06
N GLY A 78 -3.93 3.33 -14.76
CA GLY A 78 -5.15 3.10 -15.54
C GLY A 78 -5.02 3.62 -16.97
N GLU A 79 -4.46 4.81 -17.18
CA GLU A 79 -4.20 5.36 -18.50
C GLU A 79 -3.18 4.52 -19.29
N GLN A 80 -2.12 4.06 -18.64
CA GLN A 80 -1.12 3.16 -19.23
C GLN A 80 -1.77 1.84 -19.67
N THR A 81 -2.56 1.23 -18.79
CA THR A 81 -3.31 0.00 -19.09
C THR A 81 -4.29 0.21 -20.26
N GLY A 82 -5.01 1.33 -20.26
CA GLY A 82 -5.92 1.69 -21.35
C GLY A 82 -5.23 1.78 -22.71
N ARG A 83 -4.03 2.33 -22.76
CA ARG A 83 -3.21 2.36 -23.99
C ARG A 83 -2.85 0.94 -24.46
N MET A 84 -2.50 0.04 -23.53
CA MET A 84 -2.20 -1.36 -23.87
C MET A 84 -3.46 -2.08 -24.40
N VAL A 85 -4.60 -1.88 -23.77
CA VAL A 85 -5.90 -2.43 -24.23
C VAL A 85 -6.23 -1.92 -25.65
N ALA A 86 -6.04 -0.63 -25.92
CA ALA A 86 -6.30 -0.06 -27.23
C ALA A 86 -5.43 -0.69 -28.33
N ARG A 87 -4.16 -1.05 -28.04
CA ARG A 87 -3.29 -1.78 -28.97
C ARG A 87 -3.86 -3.16 -29.29
N ILE A 88 -4.32 -3.89 -28.28
CA ILE A 88 -4.93 -5.21 -28.46
C ILE A 88 -6.20 -5.11 -29.30
N LEU A 89 -7.07 -4.14 -29.02
CA LEU A 89 -8.29 -3.93 -29.80
C LEU A 89 -8.03 -3.53 -31.26
N LYS A 90 -6.87 -2.95 -31.55
CA LYS A 90 -6.40 -2.63 -32.92
C LYS A 90 -5.74 -3.81 -33.63
N GLY A 91 -5.65 -4.98 -32.99
CA GLY A 91 -5.16 -6.21 -33.59
C GLY A 91 -3.75 -6.64 -33.15
N GLU A 92 -3.10 -5.95 -32.23
CA GLU A 92 -1.83 -6.42 -31.67
C GLU A 92 -2.06 -7.65 -30.79
N ALA A 93 -1.29 -8.71 -31.03
CA ALA A 93 -1.43 -9.93 -30.24
C ALA A 93 -0.95 -9.70 -28.79
N PRO A 94 -1.76 -10.04 -27.77
CA PRO A 94 -1.39 -9.82 -26.36
C PRO A 94 -0.04 -10.42 -25.97
N GLY A 95 0.30 -11.59 -26.50
CA GLY A 95 1.56 -12.29 -26.21
C GLY A 95 2.81 -11.61 -26.78
N THR A 96 2.67 -10.62 -27.66
CA THR A 96 3.80 -9.83 -28.21
C THR A 96 4.02 -8.52 -27.44
N ILE A 97 3.08 -8.12 -26.58
CA ILE A 97 3.20 -6.91 -25.77
C ILE A 97 4.11 -7.22 -24.59
N LYS A 98 5.19 -6.46 -24.46
CA LYS A 98 6.09 -6.58 -23.32
C LYS A 98 5.38 -6.16 -22.04
N PRO A 99 5.59 -6.85 -20.90
CA PRO A 99 5.15 -6.37 -19.59
C PRO A 99 5.67 -4.97 -19.32
N GLU A 100 4.80 -4.11 -18.79
CA GLU A 100 5.14 -2.75 -18.39
C GLU A 100 4.95 -2.61 -16.88
N VAL A 101 5.74 -1.74 -16.27
CA VAL A 101 5.60 -1.35 -14.86
C VAL A 101 5.19 0.11 -14.77
N SER A 102 4.52 0.47 -13.68
CA SER A 102 4.24 1.88 -13.41
C SER A 102 5.54 2.65 -13.22
N THR A 103 5.69 3.75 -13.95
CA THR A 103 6.87 4.63 -13.87
C THR A 103 6.64 5.84 -12.97
N LYS A 104 5.38 6.12 -12.62
CA LYS A 104 5.01 7.26 -11.78
C LYS A 104 4.68 6.79 -10.37
N MET A 105 5.53 7.22 -9.45
CA MET A 105 5.36 7.04 -8.02
C MET A 105 5.15 8.40 -7.37
N GLU A 106 4.33 8.46 -6.34
CA GLU A 106 4.01 9.68 -5.61
C GLU A 106 4.31 9.52 -4.13
N LEU A 107 4.88 10.56 -3.54
CA LEU A 107 5.08 10.67 -2.10
C LEU A 107 3.96 11.53 -1.51
N PHE A 108 3.22 10.94 -0.59
CA PHE A 108 2.25 11.65 0.24
C PHE A 108 2.71 11.65 1.69
N VAL A 109 2.51 12.75 2.39
CA VAL A 109 2.85 12.89 3.81
C VAL A 109 1.69 13.50 4.58
N ASN A 110 1.52 13.07 5.82
CA ASN A 110 0.54 13.62 6.76
C ASN A 110 1.28 14.19 7.97
N PRO A 111 1.53 15.50 8.02
CA PRO A 111 2.23 16.12 9.14
C PRO A 111 1.50 16.05 10.48
N GLY A 112 0.19 15.74 10.44
CA GLY A 112 -0.65 15.64 11.64
C GLY A 112 -0.83 14.22 12.19
N ALA A 113 -0.23 13.23 11.52
CA ALA A 113 -0.32 11.84 11.97
C ALA A 113 0.73 11.48 13.00
#